data_cb849f3c3bd23c1428844cb0a7e74097
#
_entry.id   cb849f3c3bd23c1428844cb0a7e74097
#
_cell.length_a   1.000
_cell.length_b   1.000
_cell.length_c   1.000
_cell.angle_alpha   90.00
_cell.angle_beta   90.00
_cell.angle_gamma   90.00
#
_symmetry.space_group_name_H-M   'P 1'
#
loop_
_entity.id
_entity.type
_entity.pdbx_description
1 polymer ?
#
loop_
_entity_poly.entity_id
_entity_poly.type
_entity_poly.pdbx_seq_one_letter_code
_entity_poly.pdbx_strand_id
1 'polypeptide(L)'
;MDLYKIQQNILRKAKIDPQKVKAWIYDNQSIVFDFLLNDYFVSISYSTSGQSFNFIERNKSKVSKISIFPKFLKYISEVYGSYPQSVNQEKTALSFKFAEADWAKIEDKFSKILEVTSIYLSSELCYILNVEKNKGINLAEYLDKPEVEYIGVKGDGNEFFLSYARNHGLSDYVYELNNKGFLAVEHKMGVSVFRRVNKHSYKDLLAYFSDSFHELENVIYTVEAPKVLSANKKNLLVLFSYTNKSNENMVDRYYSHPFPFISNSIMPNTYIIRMADVSDAFGSHGLNTKFDENIEDNIQRFIKSLMSIYGVDKKNVVICGASSGGTGAVYHGLIGGYKTFAIDPFLGNHKYYGGKDPLYLHSIRTPILETFKKLPDVIDHNLENQVVISSAKVSEFYPDIKELKEALPTVVLCEFDFEKIQKHIDFSGNTVFLSNTIINNLLLDIHITDSDINL
;
A
#
# COMPACT_ATOMS: atom_id res chain seq x y z
N MET A 1 20.74 -20.91 39.60
CA MET A 1 20.18 -19.75 38.93
C MET A 1 18.76 -19.54 39.47
N ASP A 2 18.44 -18.34 39.94
CA ASP A 2 17.12 -18.06 40.53
C ASP A 2 16.15 -17.61 39.43
N LEU A 3 15.42 -18.59 38.89
CA LEU A 3 14.44 -18.37 37.81
C LEU A 3 13.29 -17.43 38.25
N TYR A 4 12.95 -17.42 39.52
CA TYR A 4 11.94 -16.53 40.06
C TYR A 4 12.37 -15.05 39.95
N LYS A 5 13.63 -14.79 40.34
CA LYS A 5 14.21 -13.44 40.23
C LYS A 5 14.27 -12.96 38.79
N ILE A 6 14.62 -13.86 37.84
CA ILE A 6 14.64 -13.57 36.42
C ILE A 6 13.22 -13.24 35.92
N GLN A 7 12.22 -14.03 36.30
CA GLN A 7 10.84 -13.84 35.96
C GLN A 7 10.35 -12.45 36.42
N GLN A 8 10.63 -12.04 37.66
CA GLN A 8 10.25 -10.74 38.18
C GLN A 8 10.97 -9.58 37.46
N ASN A 9 12.22 -9.77 37.09
CA ASN A 9 12.96 -8.80 36.31
C ASN A 9 12.35 -8.60 34.92
N ILE A 10 11.96 -9.67 34.25
CA ILE A 10 11.34 -9.65 32.94
C ILE A 10 10.00 -8.88 32.99
N LEU A 11 9.13 -9.19 33.96
CA LEU A 11 7.86 -8.48 34.14
C LEU A 11 8.03 -7.00 34.39
N ARG A 12 8.98 -6.64 35.25
CA ARG A 12 9.29 -5.26 35.56
C ARG A 12 9.81 -4.48 34.35
N LYS A 13 10.72 -5.07 33.59
CA LYS A 13 11.28 -4.48 32.37
C LYS A 13 10.20 -4.32 31.29
N ALA A 14 9.32 -5.31 31.14
CA ALA A 14 8.23 -5.29 30.17
C ALA A 14 7.07 -4.35 30.55
N LYS A 15 7.10 -3.77 31.77
CA LYS A 15 6.03 -2.86 32.26
C LYS A 15 4.62 -3.47 32.19
N ILE A 16 4.52 -4.77 32.38
CA ILE A 16 3.26 -5.50 32.30
C ILE A 16 2.56 -5.50 33.65
N ASP A 17 1.25 -5.25 33.64
CA ASP A 17 0.40 -5.40 34.80
C ASP A 17 0.38 -6.90 35.24
N PRO A 18 0.85 -7.24 36.45
CA PRO A 18 0.88 -8.61 36.91
C PRO A 18 -0.49 -9.29 36.96
N GLN A 19 -1.58 -8.53 36.98
CA GLN A 19 -2.94 -9.09 36.98
C GLN A 19 -3.34 -9.62 35.60
N LYS A 20 -2.69 -9.16 34.54
CA LYS A 20 -2.97 -9.55 33.15
C LYS A 20 -2.16 -10.77 32.68
N VAL A 21 -1.18 -11.21 33.46
CA VAL A 21 -0.25 -12.26 33.09
C VAL A 21 -0.04 -13.22 34.25
N LYS A 22 -0.28 -14.49 34.01
CA LYS A 22 0.09 -15.55 34.95
C LYS A 22 1.52 -16.01 34.62
N ALA A 23 2.46 -15.67 35.51
CA ALA A 23 3.83 -16.09 35.38
C ALA A 23 4.13 -17.31 36.30
N TRP A 24 4.75 -18.35 35.75
CA TRP A 24 5.06 -19.56 36.50
C TRP A 24 6.31 -20.23 35.97
N ILE A 25 6.86 -21.14 36.77
CA ILE A 25 8.09 -21.91 36.45
C ILE A 25 7.68 -23.35 36.25
N TYR A 26 8.04 -23.91 35.09
CA TYR A 26 7.78 -25.30 34.75
C TYR A 26 9.06 -26.12 34.87
N ASP A 27 9.00 -27.23 35.62
CA ASP A 27 10.09 -28.22 35.87
C ASP A 27 11.43 -27.60 36.29
N ASN A 28 11.44 -26.46 36.96
CA ASN A 28 12.63 -25.71 37.34
C ASN A 28 13.57 -25.38 36.16
N GLN A 29 13.10 -25.48 34.93
CA GLN A 29 13.89 -25.30 33.71
C GLN A 29 13.27 -24.32 32.71
N SER A 30 12.02 -23.96 32.91
CA SER A 30 11.31 -23.06 31.96
C SER A 30 10.56 -21.96 32.70
N ILE A 31 10.72 -20.74 32.21
CA ILE A 31 9.91 -19.60 32.64
C ILE A 31 8.77 -19.46 31.66
N VAL A 32 7.55 -19.40 32.16
CA VAL A 32 6.33 -19.32 31.34
C VAL A 32 5.51 -18.09 31.73
N PHE A 33 5.02 -17.39 30.73
CA PHE A 33 4.09 -16.28 30.87
C PHE A 33 2.83 -16.57 30.06
N ASP A 34 1.72 -16.71 30.76
CA ASP A 34 0.42 -16.99 30.17
C ASP A 34 -0.45 -15.74 30.20
N PHE A 35 -0.89 -15.31 29.06
CA PHE A 35 -1.85 -14.23 28.89
C PHE A 35 -3.24 -14.84 28.63
N LEU A 36 -4.19 -14.50 29.46
CA LEU A 36 -5.57 -14.93 29.30
C LEU A 36 -6.44 -13.70 29.04
N LEU A 37 -7.05 -13.66 27.88
CA LEU A 37 -7.95 -12.59 27.46
C LEU A 37 -9.25 -13.23 26.96
N ASN A 38 -10.28 -13.20 27.81
CA ASN A 38 -11.56 -13.86 27.51
C ASN A 38 -11.34 -15.34 27.12
N ASP A 39 -11.66 -15.69 25.86
CA ASP A 39 -11.51 -17.05 25.35
C ASP A 39 -10.18 -17.32 24.64
N TYR A 40 -9.23 -16.38 24.73
CA TYR A 40 -7.98 -16.41 24.02
C TYR A 40 -6.81 -16.56 24.98
N PHE A 41 -5.91 -17.52 24.67
CA PHE A 41 -4.78 -17.85 25.51
C PHE A 41 -3.49 -17.79 24.69
N VAL A 42 -2.51 -17.02 25.18
CA VAL A 42 -1.16 -16.98 24.62
C VAL A 42 -0.19 -17.39 25.72
N SER A 43 0.61 -18.38 25.44
CA SER A 43 1.70 -18.82 26.33
C SER A 43 3.04 -18.56 25.68
N ILE A 44 3.89 -17.85 26.39
CA ILE A 44 5.25 -17.55 25.98
C ILE A 44 6.19 -18.20 26.99
N SER A 45 7.04 -19.10 26.54
CA SER A 45 7.97 -19.78 27.43
C SER A 45 9.39 -19.75 26.93
N TYR A 46 10.33 -19.75 27.87
CA TYR A 46 11.74 -19.94 27.60
C TYR A 46 12.22 -21.14 28.37
N SER A 47 12.83 -22.12 27.69
CA SER A 47 13.45 -23.31 28.27
C SER A 47 14.94 -23.12 28.41
N THR A 48 15.44 -23.31 29.64
CA THR A 48 16.89 -23.24 29.95
C THR A 48 17.64 -24.43 29.42
N SER A 49 17.01 -25.60 29.39
CA SER A 49 17.65 -26.84 28.94
C SER A 49 17.84 -26.89 27.43
N GLY A 50 16.88 -26.34 26.66
CA GLY A 50 16.93 -26.31 25.20
C GLY A 50 17.44 -25.00 24.62
N GLN A 51 17.67 -23.97 25.46
CA GLN A 51 17.93 -22.61 25.01
C GLN A 51 16.91 -22.19 23.94
N SER A 52 15.65 -22.53 24.16
CA SER A 52 14.59 -22.33 23.19
C SER A 52 13.49 -21.43 23.74
N PHE A 53 13.00 -20.57 22.89
CA PHE A 53 11.83 -19.74 23.11
C PHE A 53 10.65 -20.39 22.40
N ASN A 54 9.54 -20.56 23.08
CA ASN A 54 8.33 -21.11 22.50
C ASN A 54 7.18 -20.14 22.69
N PHE A 55 6.42 -19.96 21.63
CA PHE A 55 5.18 -19.21 21.62
C PHE A 55 4.06 -20.16 21.23
N ILE A 56 3.03 -20.23 22.05
CA ILE A 56 1.86 -21.09 21.83
C ILE A 56 0.60 -20.24 21.96
N GLU A 57 -0.19 -20.29 20.92
CA GLU A 57 -1.48 -19.64 20.86
C GLU A 57 -2.59 -20.69 20.88
N ARG A 58 -3.55 -20.55 21.77
CA ARG A 58 -4.71 -21.44 21.88
C ARG A 58 -5.98 -20.62 21.91
N ASN A 59 -6.96 -21.03 21.14
CA ASN A 59 -8.27 -20.40 21.09
C ASN A 59 -9.35 -21.42 21.44
N LYS A 60 -10.30 -21.02 22.29
CA LYS A 60 -11.45 -21.83 22.67
C LYS A 60 -12.71 -21.50 21.85
N SER A 61 -12.74 -20.39 21.13
CA SER A 61 -13.89 -19.96 20.32
C SER A 61 -13.67 -20.22 18.83
N LYS A 62 -14.77 -20.29 18.06
CA LYS A 62 -14.72 -20.41 16.59
C LYS A 62 -14.16 -19.17 15.88
N VAL A 63 -14.10 -18.03 16.60
CA VAL A 63 -13.52 -16.79 16.13
C VAL A 63 -12.16 -16.66 16.80
N SER A 64 -11.10 -16.93 16.07
CA SER A 64 -9.74 -16.71 16.56
C SER A 64 -9.39 -15.22 16.45
N LYS A 65 -8.93 -14.60 17.54
CA LYS A 65 -8.18 -13.33 17.43
C LYS A 65 -6.98 -13.59 16.54
N ILE A 66 -6.66 -12.68 15.65
CA ILE A 66 -5.49 -12.84 14.80
C ILE A 66 -4.29 -12.92 15.68
N SER A 67 -3.55 -13.93 15.34
CA SER A 67 -2.25 -14.02 15.87
C SER A 67 -1.53 -12.69 15.61
N ILE A 68 -0.93 -12.19 16.64
CA ILE A 68 0.08 -11.17 16.70
C ILE A 68 1.18 -11.41 15.65
N PHE A 69 1.06 -12.51 14.97
CA PHE A 69 2.03 -13.25 14.23
C PHE A 69 2.80 -12.45 13.16
N PRO A 70 2.23 -11.66 12.30
CA PRO A 70 3.04 -11.05 11.26
C PRO A 70 3.97 -9.96 11.78
N LYS A 71 3.48 -9.06 12.63
CA LYS A 71 4.32 -8.04 13.27
C LYS A 71 5.25 -8.64 14.32
N PHE A 72 4.78 -9.64 15.04
CA PHE A 72 5.58 -10.37 16.02
C PHE A 72 6.70 -11.15 15.34
N LEU A 73 6.46 -11.81 14.21
CA LEU A 73 7.50 -12.47 13.43
C LEU A 73 8.50 -11.48 12.83
N LYS A 74 8.04 -10.37 12.30
CA LYS A 74 8.90 -9.29 11.81
C LYS A 74 9.76 -8.75 12.94
N TYR A 75 9.14 -8.40 14.06
CA TYR A 75 9.84 -7.90 15.24
C TYR A 75 10.84 -8.93 15.80
N ILE A 76 10.45 -10.20 15.92
CA ILE A 76 11.35 -11.24 16.38
C ILE A 76 12.49 -11.48 15.39
N SER A 77 12.25 -11.47 14.09
CA SER A 77 13.32 -11.59 13.10
C SER A 77 14.28 -10.40 13.12
N GLU A 78 13.79 -9.19 13.35
CA GLU A 78 14.61 -7.99 13.52
C GLU A 78 15.42 -8.00 14.82
N VAL A 79 14.81 -8.43 15.92
CA VAL A 79 15.48 -8.48 17.24
C VAL A 79 16.47 -9.65 17.36
N TYR A 80 16.22 -10.76 16.68
CA TYR A 80 17.01 -11.98 16.80
C TYR A 80 17.86 -12.31 15.59
N GLY A 81 17.67 -11.62 14.46
CA GLY A 81 18.42 -11.89 13.23
C GLY A 81 18.18 -13.28 12.63
N SER A 82 17.13 -14.00 13.07
CA SER A 82 16.84 -15.35 12.60
C SER A 82 15.33 -15.62 12.53
N TYR A 83 14.92 -16.35 11.51
CA TYR A 83 13.56 -16.88 11.39
C TYR A 83 13.30 -18.03 12.36
N PRO A 84 12.03 -18.30 12.75
CA PRO A 84 11.70 -19.42 13.61
C PRO A 84 12.19 -20.75 12.99
N GLN A 85 12.78 -21.61 13.83
CA GLN A 85 13.30 -22.90 13.38
C GLN A 85 12.21 -23.94 13.12
N SER A 86 11.05 -23.77 13.76
CA SER A 86 9.88 -24.61 13.51
C SER A 86 8.58 -23.84 13.73
N VAL A 87 7.64 -24.09 12.83
CA VAL A 87 6.24 -23.69 12.96
C VAL A 87 5.44 -24.97 12.92
N ASN A 88 4.55 -25.23 13.89
CA ASN A 88 3.72 -26.43 13.85
C ASN A 88 2.73 -26.37 12.66
N GLN A 89 2.19 -27.53 12.25
CA GLN A 89 1.28 -27.63 11.10
C GLN A 89 0.00 -26.78 11.25
N GLU A 90 -0.46 -26.61 12.49
CA GLU A 90 -1.62 -25.79 12.82
C GLU A 90 -1.28 -24.30 12.93
N LYS A 91 0.01 -23.94 12.82
CA LYS A 91 0.53 -22.57 12.91
C LYS A 91 0.15 -21.82 14.20
N THR A 92 -0.04 -22.56 15.26
CA THR A 92 -0.40 -22.05 16.58
C THR A 92 0.78 -22.06 17.56
N ALA A 93 1.92 -22.62 17.16
CA ALA A 93 3.13 -22.66 17.97
C ALA A 93 4.37 -22.37 17.13
N LEU A 94 5.26 -21.56 17.69
CA LEU A 94 6.58 -21.22 17.13
C LEU A 94 7.67 -21.58 18.13
N SER A 95 8.79 -22.05 17.64
CA SER A 95 9.97 -22.30 18.44
C SER A 95 11.21 -21.65 17.82
N PHE A 96 12.00 -20.98 18.67
CA PHE A 96 13.25 -20.33 18.29
C PHE A 96 14.37 -20.89 19.18
N LYS A 97 15.52 -21.23 18.61
CA LYS A 97 16.73 -21.47 19.37
C LYS A 97 17.55 -20.19 19.49
N PHE A 98 18.01 -19.90 20.69
CA PHE A 98 18.94 -18.82 20.92
C PHE A 98 20.38 -19.36 20.92
N ALA A 99 21.23 -18.72 20.15
CA ALA A 99 22.68 -18.98 20.22
C ALA A 99 23.37 -18.21 21.37
N GLU A 100 22.60 -17.50 22.20
CA GLU A 100 23.13 -16.59 23.22
C GLU A 100 23.08 -17.24 24.59
N ALA A 101 24.23 -17.32 25.28
CA ALA A 101 24.35 -17.81 26.67
C ALA A 101 24.24 -16.66 27.71
N ASP A 102 24.13 -15.41 27.29
CA ASP A 102 24.08 -14.24 28.18
C ASP A 102 22.66 -13.94 28.65
N TRP A 103 22.43 -14.26 29.93
CA TRP A 103 21.12 -14.07 30.57
C TRP A 103 20.62 -12.64 30.60
N ALA A 104 21.48 -11.63 30.72
CA ALA A 104 21.08 -10.25 30.72
C ALA A 104 20.48 -9.86 29.38
N LYS A 105 21.05 -10.35 28.29
CA LYS A 105 20.51 -10.16 26.93
C LYS A 105 19.23 -10.96 26.71
N ILE A 106 19.12 -12.16 27.27
CA ILE A 106 17.90 -12.98 27.21
C ILE A 106 16.75 -12.29 27.95
N GLU A 107 17.00 -11.79 29.18
CA GLU A 107 16.01 -11.02 29.94
C GLU A 107 15.53 -9.79 29.15
N ASP A 108 16.42 -9.06 28.53
CA ASP A 108 16.11 -7.84 27.77
C ASP A 108 15.25 -8.14 26.54
N LYS A 109 15.66 -9.14 25.78
CA LYS A 109 14.94 -9.62 24.61
C LYS A 109 13.55 -10.16 24.97
N PHE A 110 13.48 -10.96 26.04
CA PHE A 110 12.23 -11.55 26.50
C PHE A 110 11.26 -10.49 27.03
N SER A 111 11.77 -9.48 27.73
CA SER A 111 10.96 -8.34 28.21
C SER A 111 10.33 -7.56 27.06
N LYS A 112 11.08 -7.31 25.99
CA LYS A 112 10.56 -6.65 24.78
C LYS A 112 9.49 -7.49 24.08
N ILE A 113 9.65 -8.81 24.01
CA ILE A 113 8.65 -9.72 23.45
C ILE A 113 7.36 -9.65 24.26
N LEU A 114 7.47 -9.70 25.59
CA LEU A 114 6.31 -9.62 26.48
C LEU A 114 5.61 -8.25 26.39
N GLU A 115 6.38 -7.17 26.33
CA GLU A 115 5.85 -5.81 26.16
C GLU A 115 5.02 -5.70 24.86
N VAL A 116 5.59 -6.13 23.74
CA VAL A 116 4.91 -6.15 22.44
C VAL A 116 3.67 -7.06 22.51
N THR A 117 3.79 -8.25 23.08
CA THR A 117 2.68 -9.18 23.26
C THR A 117 1.57 -8.56 24.11
N SER A 118 1.92 -7.92 25.22
CA SER A 118 0.95 -7.25 26.10
C SER A 118 0.20 -6.11 25.40
N ILE A 119 0.91 -5.28 24.64
CA ILE A 119 0.33 -4.19 23.84
C ILE A 119 -0.67 -4.78 22.84
N TYR A 120 -0.31 -5.82 22.14
CA TYR A 120 -1.18 -6.47 21.17
C TYR A 120 -2.35 -7.21 21.80
N LEU A 121 -2.17 -7.82 22.96
CA LEU A 121 -3.22 -8.57 23.65
C LEU A 121 -4.17 -7.64 24.43
N SER A 122 -3.71 -6.48 24.89
CA SER A 122 -4.57 -5.48 25.54
C SER A 122 -5.42 -4.70 24.54
N SER A 123 -5.01 -4.69 23.27
CA SER A 123 -5.83 -4.18 22.20
C SER A 123 -6.80 -5.28 21.79
N GLU A 124 -8.09 -5.13 22.06
CA GLU A 124 -9.19 -6.01 21.57
C GLU A 124 -9.36 -5.93 20.04
N LEU A 125 -8.30 -5.74 19.28
CA LEU A 125 -8.24 -4.99 18.03
C LEU A 125 -8.14 -5.87 16.79
N CYS A 126 -8.12 -7.20 16.97
CA CYS A 126 -7.84 -8.07 15.81
C CYS A 126 -8.70 -9.34 15.82
N TYR A 127 -9.50 -9.52 14.77
CA TYR A 127 -10.33 -10.71 14.58
C TYR A 127 -9.89 -11.50 13.34
N ILE A 128 -9.84 -12.85 13.44
CA ILE A 128 -9.72 -13.71 12.25
C ILE A 128 -11.09 -14.24 11.86
N LEU A 129 -11.47 -13.95 10.64
CA LEU A 129 -12.70 -14.43 10.05
C LEU A 129 -12.37 -15.55 9.08
N ASN A 130 -12.86 -16.76 9.35
CA ASN A 130 -12.76 -17.86 8.41
C ASN A 130 -13.91 -17.78 7.41
N VAL A 131 -13.59 -17.61 6.12
CA VAL A 131 -14.58 -17.67 5.05
C VAL A 131 -14.76 -19.13 4.66
N GLU A 132 -15.83 -19.76 5.11
CA GLU A 132 -16.23 -21.04 4.55
C GLU A 132 -17.01 -20.78 3.26
N LYS A 133 -16.72 -21.56 2.22
CA LYS A 133 -17.19 -21.40 0.85
C LYS A 133 -18.72 -21.18 0.67
N ASN A 134 -19.53 -21.44 1.68
CA ASN A 134 -20.99 -21.36 1.63
C ASN A 134 -21.65 -20.70 2.84
N LYS A 135 -20.86 -20.12 3.74
CA LYS A 135 -21.41 -19.43 4.94
C LYS A 135 -20.83 -18.02 4.99
N GLY A 136 -21.63 -17.04 4.57
CA GLY A 136 -21.26 -15.64 4.64
C GLY A 136 -20.78 -15.23 6.04
N ILE A 137 -19.73 -14.44 6.09
CA ILE A 137 -19.24 -13.79 7.31
C ILE A 137 -20.09 -12.55 7.51
N ASN A 138 -20.58 -12.33 8.72
CA ASN A 138 -21.18 -11.05 9.07
C ASN A 138 -20.05 -10.07 9.45
N LEU A 139 -19.51 -9.34 8.46
CA LEU A 139 -18.49 -8.33 8.67
C LEU A 139 -18.98 -7.16 9.51
N ALA A 140 -20.23 -6.75 9.36
CA ALA A 140 -20.79 -5.59 10.07
C ALA A 140 -20.63 -5.69 11.59
N GLU A 141 -20.67 -6.90 12.16
CA GLU A 141 -20.44 -7.14 13.58
C GLU A 141 -19.07 -6.64 14.06
N TYR A 142 -18.07 -6.61 13.18
CA TYR A 142 -16.70 -6.24 13.50
C TYR A 142 -16.33 -4.85 12.95
N LEU A 143 -16.82 -4.51 11.77
CA LEU A 143 -16.45 -3.27 11.08
C LEU A 143 -16.96 -2.01 11.76
N ASP A 144 -18.10 -2.10 12.44
CA ASP A 144 -18.73 -0.95 13.10
C ASP A 144 -18.16 -0.68 14.50
N LYS A 145 -17.30 -1.57 15.02
CA LYS A 145 -16.64 -1.38 16.31
C LYS A 145 -15.42 -0.47 16.15
N PRO A 146 -15.38 0.74 16.74
CA PRO A 146 -14.29 1.69 16.57
C PRO A 146 -12.95 1.15 17.11
N GLU A 147 -12.98 0.26 18.09
CA GLU A 147 -11.82 -0.38 18.69
C GLU A 147 -11.18 -1.44 17.80
N VAL A 148 -11.82 -1.89 16.72
CA VAL A 148 -11.27 -2.89 15.79
C VAL A 148 -10.33 -2.21 14.81
N GLU A 149 -9.03 -2.41 14.98
CA GLU A 149 -8.01 -1.89 14.06
C GLU A 149 -7.63 -2.87 12.96
N TYR A 150 -7.73 -4.17 13.22
CA TYR A 150 -7.31 -5.20 12.29
C TYR A 150 -8.37 -6.26 12.10
N ILE A 151 -8.55 -6.69 10.86
CA ILE A 151 -9.33 -7.86 10.50
C ILE A 151 -8.48 -8.77 9.63
N GLY A 152 -8.33 -10.02 10.03
CA GLY A 152 -7.74 -11.05 9.19
C GLY A 152 -8.83 -11.85 8.54
N VAL A 153 -8.68 -12.10 7.29
CA VAL A 153 -9.58 -12.96 6.52
C VAL A 153 -8.80 -14.15 6.01
N LYS A 154 -9.29 -15.35 6.33
CA LYS A 154 -8.74 -16.61 5.87
C LYS A 154 -9.71 -17.25 4.90
N GLY A 155 -9.25 -17.45 3.66
CA GLY A 155 -9.93 -18.31 2.66
C GLY A 155 -9.50 -19.77 2.79
N ASP A 156 -9.96 -20.61 1.87
CA ASP A 156 -9.44 -21.97 1.72
C ASP A 156 -8.02 -21.93 1.15
N GLY A 157 -7.08 -22.55 1.84
CA GLY A 157 -5.68 -22.61 1.41
C GLY A 157 -4.83 -21.40 1.79
N ASN A 158 -3.83 -21.09 0.95
CA ASN A 158 -2.85 -20.02 1.16
C ASN A 158 -3.05 -18.84 0.20
N GLU A 159 -4.19 -18.77 -0.49
CA GLU A 159 -4.46 -17.72 -1.45
C GLU A 159 -4.75 -16.39 -0.74
N PHE A 160 -4.24 -15.30 -1.31
CA PHE A 160 -4.53 -13.95 -0.85
C PHE A 160 -6.03 -13.65 -1.00
N PHE A 161 -6.66 -13.07 0.03
CA PHE A 161 -8.11 -12.94 0.07
C PHE A 161 -8.70 -12.14 -1.09
N LEU A 162 -8.01 -11.14 -1.61
CA LEU A 162 -8.50 -10.40 -2.79
C LEU A 162 -8.65 -11.32 -4.02
N SER A 163 -7.67 -12.22 -4.25
CA SER A 163 -7.74 -13.21 -5.33
C SER A 163 -8.81 -14.26 -5.04
N TYR A 164 -8.86 -14.74 -3.81
CA TYR A 164 -9.86 -15.70 -3.37
C TYR A 164 -11.28 -15.14 -3.52
N ALA A 165 -11.53 -13.93 -3.07
CA ALA A 165 -12.83 -13.26 -3.15
C ALA A 165 -13.30 -13.09 -4.61
N ARG A 166 -12.39 -12.70 -5.50
CA ARG A 166 -12.66 -12.59 -6.94
C ARG A 166 -13.08 -13.92 -7.55
N ASN A 167 -12.34 -14.98 -7.25
CA ASN A 167 -12.55 -16.31 -7.82
C ASN A 167 -13.78 -17.02 -7.26
N HIS A 168 -14.28 -16.62 -6.09
CA HIS A 168 -15.37 -17.29 -5.39
C HIS A 168 -16.63 -16.43 -5.21
N GLY A 169 -16.71 -15.28 -5.88
CA GLY A 169 -17.88 -14.40 -5.80
C GLY A 169 -18.08 -13.72 -4.44
N LEU A 170 -16.98 -13.44 -3.72
CA LEU A 170 -16.97 -12.81 -2.40
C LEU A 170 -16.46 -11.37 -2.43
N SER A 171 -16.52 -10.74 -3.61
CA SER A 171 -16.02 -9.36 -3.78
C SER A 171 -16.73 -8.35 -2.90
N ASP A 172 -18.00 -8.58 -2.58
CA ASP A 172 -18.77 -7.71 -1.69
C ASP A 172 -18.13 -7.55 -0.31
N TYR A 173 -17.46 -8.58 0.21
CA TYR A 173 -16.72 -8.49 1.47
C TYR A 173 -15.51 -7.55 1.37
N VAL A 174 -14.81 -7.56 0.25
CA VAL A 174 -13.69 -6.62 0.01
C VAL A 174 -14.22 -5.19 -0.08
N TYR A 175 -15.36 -5.01 -0.74
CA TYR A 175 -16.03 -3.71 -0.84
C TYR A 175 -16.43 -3.17 0.52
N GLU A 176 -17.02 -4.01 1.35
CA GLU A 176 -17.44 -3.63 2.69
C GLU A 176 -16.23 -3.25 3.55
N LEU A 177 -15.16 -4.05 3.52
CA LEU A 177 -13.89 -3.74 4.19
C LEU A 177 -13.33 -2.38 3.74
N ASN A 178 -13.18 -2.17 2.44
CA ASN A 178 -12.61 -0.95 1.91
C ASN A 178 -13.48 0.28 2.21
N ASN A 179 -14.81 0.17 2.05
CA ASN A 179 -15.74 1.28 2.33
C ASN A 179 -15.76 1.67 3.82
N LYS A 180 -15.37 0.76 4.71
CA LYS A 180 -15.19 1.02 6.15
C LYS A 180 -13.75 1.36 6.52
N GLY A 181 -12.89 1.55 5.52
CA GLY A 181 -11.50 1.97 5.69
C GLY A 181 -10.54 0.89 6.11
N PHE A 182 -10.87 -0.38 5.88
CA PHE A 182 -9.95 -1.48 6.09
C PHE A 182 -9.22 -1.81 4.79
N LEU A 183 -7.92 -1.50 4.74
CA LEU A 183 -7.05 -1.81 3.61
C LEU A 183 -6.24 -3.07 3.89
N ALA A 184 -6.10 -3.93 2.89
CA ALA A 184 -5.27 -5.12 3.01
C ALA A 184 -3.79 -4.72 3.07
N VAL A 185 -3.13 -4.98 4.19
CA VAL A 185 -1.76 -4.56 4.48
C VAL A 185 -0.74 -5.68 4.35
N GLU A 186 -1.17 -6.91 4.57
CA GLU A 186 -0.27 -8.06 4.61
C GLU A 186 -1.02 -9.35 4.28
N HIS A 187 -0.28 -10.33 3.72
CA HIS A 187 -0.77 -11.69 3.59
C HIS A 187 0.30 -12.65 4.08
N LYS A 188 -0.01 -13.41 5.11
CA LYS A 188 0.89 -14.43 5.65
C LYS A 188 0.13 -15.65 6.14
N MET A 189 0.69 -16.82 5.88
CA MET A 189 0.18 -18.09 6.41
C MET A 189 -1.30 -18.36 6.06
N GLY A 190 -1.73 -17.90 4.88
CA GLY A 190 -3.11 -18.05 4.40
C GLY A 190 -4.11 -17.06 5.04
N VAL A 191 -3.61 -16.07 5.78
CA VAL A 191 -4.45 -15.00 6.34
C VAL A 191 -4.11 -13.67 5.67
N SER A 192 -5.10 -13.01 5.09
CA SER A 192 -4.98 -11.65 4.61
C SER A 192 -5.39 -10.68 5.73
N VAL A 193 -4.48 -9.80 6.08
CA VAL A 193 -4.67 -8.84 7.15
C VAL A 193 -5.11 -7.51 6.57
N PHE A 194 -6.26 -7.04 7.02
CA PHE A 194 -6.80 -5.73 6.70
C PHE A 194 -6.66 -4.84 7.93
N ARG A 195 -6.13 -3.65 7.74
CA ARG A 195 -5.96 -2.65 8.78
C ARG A 195 -6.95 -1.51 8.57
N ARG A 196 -7.58 -1.05 9.66
CA ARG A 196 -8.35 0.19 9.65
C ARG A 196 -7.39 1.36 9.43
N VAL A 197 -7.71 2.20 8.47
CA VAL A 197 -6.93 3.36 8.09
C VAL A 197 -7.63 4.62 8.57
N ASN A 198 -6.86 5.55 9.10
CA ASN A 198 -7.36 6.88 9.38
C ASN A 198 -7.28 7.70 8.09
N LYS A 199 -8.43 8.04 7.50
CA LYS A 199 -8.49 8.85 6.26
C LYS A 199 -7.91 10.28 6.40
N HIS A 200 -7.64 10.73 7.61
CA HIS A 200 -7.02 12.03 7.88
C HIS A 200 -5.50 11.95 8.11
N SER A 201 -4.94 10.74 8.19
CA SER A 201 -3.50 10.53 8.34
C SER A 201 -3.08 9.12 7.94
N TYR A 202 -2.33 9.01 6.86
CA TYR A 202 -1.74 7.74 6.41
C TYR A 202 -0.38 7.45 7.05
N LYS A 203 0.04 8.29 8.00
CA LYS A 203 1.34 8.14 8.68
C LYS A 203 1.55 6.76 9.29
N ASP A 204 0.50 6.18 9.87
CA ASP A 204 0.57 4.85 10.47
C ASP A 204 0.82 3.74 9.44
N LEU A 205 0.54 3.99 8.17
CA LEU A 205 0.79 3.03 7.10
C LEU A 205 2.27 2.95 6.72
N LEU A 206 3.08 3.97 7.06
CA LEU A 206 4.52 3.94 6.82
C LEU A 206 5.21 2.73 7.46
N ALA A 207 4.62 2.15 8.52
CA ALA A 207 5.13 0.94 9.14
C ALA A 207 5.16 -0.29 8.19
N TYR A 208 4.42 -0.25 7.08
CA TYR A 208 4.39 -1.29 6.06
C TYR A 208 5.25 -0.98 4.84
N PHE A 209 5.85 0.19 4.80
CA PHE A 209 6.77 0.65 3.75
C PHE A 209 8.21 0.66 4.29
N SER A 210 9.20 0.75 3.41
CA SER A 210 10.60 0.90 3.82
C SER A 210 10.90 2.31 4.31
N ASP A 211 12.04 2.51 4.97
CA ASP A 211 12.48 3.80 5.52
C ASP A 211 12.67 4.92 4.47
N SER A 212 12.69 4.55 3.18
CA SER A 212 12.76 5.52 2.08
C SER A 212 11.45 6.21 1.76
N PHE A 213 10.34 5.75 2.36
CA PHE A 213 9.03 6.37 2.17
C PHE A 213 8.75 7.44 3.20
N HIS A 214 8.07 8.46 2.74
CA HIS A 214 7.62 9.62 3.53
C HIS A 214 6.12 9.79 3.39
N GLU A 215 5.53 10.55 4.30
CA GLU A 215 4.15 10.99 4.20
C GLU A 215 4.10 12.53 4.27
N LEU A 216 3.33 13.14 3.38
CA LEU A 216 3.04 14.57 3.37
C LEU A 216 1.63 14.78 2.80
N GLU A 217 0.82 15.60 3.45
CA GLU A 217 -0.57 15.90 3.03
C GLU A 217 -1.41 14.62 2.80
N ASN A 218 -1.19 13.61 3.62
CA ASN A 218 -1.85 12.30 3.51
C ASN A 218 -1.50 11.50 2.23
N VAL A 219 -0.38 11.81 1.60
CA VAL A 219 0.18 11.08 0.45
C VAL A 219 1.47 10.40 0.85
N ILE A 220 1.59 9.10 0.59
CA ILE A 220 2.83 8.33 0.80
C ILE A 220 3.66 8.38 -0.48
N TYR A 221 4.95 8.68 -0.35
CA TYR A 221 5.82 8.89 -1.51
C TYR A 221 7.28 8.58 -1.21
N THR A 222 8.07 8.43 -2.28
CA THR A 222 9.53 8.45 -2.23
C THR A 222 10.07 9.66 -2.97
N VAL A 223 11.28 10.10 -2.62
CA VAL A 223 11.95 11.21 -3.30
C VAL A 223 13.36 10.83 -3.70
N GLU A 224 13.72 11.12 -4.96
CA GLU A 224 15.10 11.15 -5.42
C GLU A 224 15.54 12.61 -5.60
N ALA A 225 16.64 12.97 -4.92
CA ALA A 225 17.22 14.31 -5.03
C ALA A 225 17.85 14.53 -6.42
N PRO A 226 17.90 15.79 -6.92
CA PRO A 226 18.55 16.11 -8.18
C PRO A 226 20.04 15.81 -8.13
N LYS A 227 20.59 15.33 -9.24
CA LYS A 227 22.03 15.07 -9.39
C LYS A 227 22.87 16.36 -9.42
N VAL A 228 22.26 17.46 -9.84
CA VAL A 228 22.87 18.79 -9.87
C VAL A 228 21.90 19.77 -9.21
N LEU A 229 22.34 20.40 -8.14
CA LEU A 229 21.61 21.47 -7.48
C LEU A 229 21.94 22.79 -8.20
N SER A 230 21.03 23.23 -9.08
CA SER A 230 21.11 24.54 -9.70
C SER A 230 20.34 25.57 -8.85
N ALA A 231 20.98 26.68 -8.53
CA ALA A 231 20.30 27.78 -7.83
C ALA A 231 19.23 28.46 -8.71
N ASN A 232 19.38 28.41 -10.05
CA ASN A 232 18.60 29.22 -10.99
C ASN A 232 17.36 28.49 -11.56
N LYS A 233 17.37 27.17 -11.60
CA LYS A 233 16.23 26.39 -12.11
C LYS A 233 16.19 25.03 -11.40
N LYS A 234 15.08 24.72 -10.81
CA LYS A 234 14.79 23.41 -10.23
C LYS A 234 13.51 22.88 -10.89
N ASN A 235 13.49 21.60 -11.18
CA ASN A 235 12.35 20.93 -11.73
C ASN A 235 11.77 19.92 -10.72
N LEU A 236 10.48 19.66 -10.83
CA LEU A 236 9.76 18.66 -10.05
C LEU A 236 9.04 17.71 -11.02
N LEU A 237 9.40 16.45 -10.97
CA LEU A 237 8.73 15.37 -11.70
C LEU A 237 7.95 14.52 -10.70
N VAL A 238 6.63 14.53 -10.81
CA VAL A 238 5.72 13.73 -9.97
C VAL A 238 5.21 12.54 -10.75
N LEU A 239 5.51 11.33 -10.28
CA LEU A 239 5.17 10.08 -10.92
C LEU A 239 4.07 9.36 -10.14
N PHE A 240 2.94 9.12 -10.78
CA PHE A 240 1.82 8.37 -10.23
C PHE A 240 2.04 6.88 -10.40
N SER A 241 1.83 6.11 -9.34
CA SER A 241 1.84 4.66 -9.40
C SER A 241 0.67 4.14 -10.23
N TYR A 242 0.92 3.07 -10.97
CA TYR A 242 -0.14 2.31 -11.65
C TYR A 242 -0.53 1.08 -10.83
N THR A 243 -1.69 0.52 -11.09
CA THR A 243 -2.18 -0.68 -10.44
C THR A 243 -1.21 -1.85 -10.61
N ASN A 244 -0.77 -2.41 -9.50
CA ASN A 244 0.03 -3.63 -9.47
C ASN A 244 -0.79 -4.77 -8.87
N LYS A 245 -0.80 -5.92 -9.54
CA LYS A 245 -1.51 -7.12 -9.09
C LYS A 245 -0.73 -7.99 -8.13
N SER A 246 0.46 -7.58 -7.73
CA SER A 246 1.19 -8.27 -6.68
C SER A 246 0.37 -8.29 -5.40
N ASN A 247 0.24 -9.47 -4.81
CA ASN A 247 -0.82 -9.75 -3.86
C ASN A 247 -0.32 -9.94 -2.43
N GLU A 248 0.99 -9.80 -2.18
CA GLU A 248 1.56 -10.28 -0.93
C GLU A 248 1.75 -9.21 0.12
N ASN A 249 2.00 -7.96 -0.27
CA ASN A 249 2.21 -6.86 0.67
C ASN A 249 1.66 -5.53 0.14
N MET A 250 1.56 -4.55 1.04
CA MET A 250 1.02 -3.23 0.71
C MET A 250 1.89 -2.47 -0.29
N VAL A 251 3.22 -2.54 -0.17
CA VAL A 251 4.14 -1.79 -1.04
C VAL A 251 3.95 -2.22 -2.48
N ASP A 252 4.02 -3.52 -2.75
CA ASP A 252 3.94 -4.04 -4.12
C ASP A 252 2.60 -3.75 -4.79
N ARG A 253 1.54 -3.63 -3.99
CA ARG A 253 0.20 -3.37 -4.53
C ARG A 253 -0.06 -1.90 -4.83
N TYR A 254 0.42 -1.00 -3.97
CA TYR A 254 0.14 0.43 -4.04
C TYR A 254 1.29 1.25 -4.62
N TYR A 255 2.47 0.64 -4.80
CA TYR A 255 3.65 1.32 -5.29
C TYR A 255 4.32 0.52 -6.40
N SER A 256 4.04 0.89 -7.63
CA SER A 256 4.55 0.20 -8.82
C SER A 256 5.99 0.58 -9.20
N HIS A 257 6.64 1.50 -8.46
CA HIS A 257 7.93 2.08 -8.81
C HIS A 257 7.98 2.57 -10.27
N PRO A 258 7.10 3.50 -10.66
CA PRO A 258 6.98 3.91 -12.05
C PRO A 258 8.30 4.52 -12.56
N PHE A 259 8.65 4.23 -13.80
CA PHE A 259 9.86 4.73 -14.46
C PHE A 259 11.14 4.51 -13.62
N PRO A 260 11.53 3.26 -13.30
CA PRO A 260 12.58 2.96 -12.31
C PRO A 260 13.96 3.53 -12.65
N PHE A 261 14.26 3.75 -13.94
CA PHE A 261 15.58 4.23 -14.41
C PHE A 261 15.55 5.67 -14.91
N ILE A 262 14.46 6.40 -14.72
CA ILE A 262 14.26 7.73 -15.30
C ILE A 262 15.31 8.73 -14.84
N SER A 263 15.80 8.62 -13.62
CA SER A 263 16.87 9.49 -13.09
C SER A 263 18.18 9.47 -13.91
N ASN A 264 18.37 8.45 -14.75
CA ASN A 264 19.55 8.34 -15.60
C ASN A 264 19.40 9.08 -16.94
N SER A 265 18.20 9.50 -17.30
CA SER A 265 17.88 10.04 -18.63
C SER A 265 17.16 11.38 -18.63
N ILE A 266 16.85 11.95 -17.46
CA ILE A 266 16.19 13.25 -17.38
C ILE A 266 17.14 14.36 -16.93
N MET A 267 16.65 15.59 -17.04
CA MET A 267 17.36 16.79 -16.60
C MET A 267 17.90 16.65 -15.17
N PRO A 268 19.24 16.83 -14.96
CA PRO A 268 19.89 16.49 -13.69
C PRO A 268 19.51 17.38 -12.51
N ASN A 269 18.85 18.50 -12.74
CA ASN A 269 18.33 19.44 -11.72
C ASN A 269 16.87 19.12 -11.29
N THR A 270 16.41 17.88 -11.48
CA THR A 270 15.02 17.46 -11.26
C THR A 270 14.88 16.65 -9.97
N TYR A 271 13.98 17.07 -9.08
CA TYR A 271 13.45 16.23 -8.00
C TYR A 271 12.47 15.22 -8.60
N ILE A 272 12.63 13.94 -8.28
CA ILE A 272 11.74 12.88 -8.73
C ILE A 272 10.94 12.38 -7.53
N ILE A 273 9.65 12.55 -7.60
CA ILE A 273 8.71 12.09 -6.58
C ILE A 273 7.91 10.92 -7.15
N ARG A 274 7.89 9.79 -6.44
CA ARG A 274 7.01 8.67 -6.81
C ARG A 274 5.97 8.48 -5.72
N MET A 275 4.71 8.64 -6.08
CA MET A 275 3.57 8.51 -5.17
C MET A 275 3.13 7.05 -5.09
N ALA A 276 2.78 6.60 -3.89
CA ALA A 276 2.01 5.39 -3.70
C ALA A 276 0.51 5.73 -3.77
N ASP A 277 -0.26 4.92 -4.47
CA ASP A 277 -1.72 5.06 -4.56
C ASP A 277 -2.40 4.17 -3.53
N VAL A 278 -2.33 4.61 -2.25
CA VAL A 278 -2.78 3.82 -1.10
C VAL A 278 -4.27 4.04 -0.87
N SER A 279 -5.09 3.28 -1.55
CA SER A 279 -6.53 3.28 -1.37
C SER A 279 -7.15 2.04 -2.00
N ASP A 280 -8.35 1.64 -1.55
CA ASP A 280 -9.13 0.55 -2.13
C ASP A 280 -8.35 -0.79 -2.26
N ALA A 281 -8.87 -1.71 -3.07
CA ALA A 281 -8.20 -2.97 -3.37
C ALA A 281 -6.97 -2.79 -4.27
N PHE A 282 -7.00 -1.83 -5.19
CA PHE A 282 -5.99 -1.63 -6.24
C PHE A 282 -5.59 -0.16 -6.46
N GLY A 283 -5.79 0.69 -5.48
CA GLY A 283 -5.56 2.12 -5.59
C GLY A 283 -6.81 2.89 -6.02
N SER A 284 -6.72 4.21 -5.94
CA SER A 284 -7.79 5.16 -6.26
C SER A 284 -7.67 5.80 -7.64
N HIS A 285 -6.60 5.53 -8.35
CA HIS A 285 -6.23 6.26 -9.57
C HIS A 285 -6.03 7.78 -9.32
N GLY A 286 -5.75 8.15 -8.07
CA GLY A 286 -5.65 9.54 -7.64
C GLY A 286 -7.02 10.25 -7.49
N LEU A 287 -8.12 9.53 -7.49
CA LEU A 287 -9.48 10.06 -7.40
C LEU A 287 -10.11 9.75 -6.03
N ASN A 288 -11.14 10.53 -5.68
CA ASN A 288 -11.90 10.33 -4.46
C ASN A 288 -12.60 8.96 -4.43
N THR A 289 -12.55 8.30 -3.29
CA THR A 289 -13.23 7.03 -3.05
C THR A 289 -14.45 7.21 -2.14
N LYS A 290 -15.26 6.17 -2.01
CA LYS A 290 -16.38 6.15 -1.06
C LYS A 290 -15.91 6.30 0.39
N PHE A 291 -14.71 5.79 0.69
CA PHE A 291 -14.12 5.91 2.03
C PHE A 291 -13.42 7.25 2.25
N ASP A 292 -12.55 7.66 1.33
CA ASP A 292 -11.80 8.91 1.42
C ASP A 292 -12.18 9.85 0.27
N GLU A 293 -12.91 10.88 0.61
CA GLU A 293 -13.39 11.91 -0.32
C GLU A 293 -12.43 13.09 -0.46
N ASN A 294 -11.25 13.02 0.17
CA ASN A 294 -10.26 14.08 0.18
C ASN A 294 -9.00 13.75 -0.64
N ILE A 295 -8.95 12.62 -1.32
CA ILE A 295 -7.75 12.17 -2.06
C ILE A 295 -7.34 13.21 -3.10
N GLU A 296 -8.28 13.71 -3.88
CA GLU A 296 -8.03 14.71 -4.93
C GLU A 296 -7.45 16.00 -4.34
N ASP A 297 -8.02 16.51 -3.27
CA ASP A 297 -7.54 17.70 -2.57
C ASP A 297 -6.18 17.46 -1.89
N ASN A 298 -5.98 16.30 -1.28
CA ASN A 298 -4.73 15.90 -0.65
C ASN A 298 -3.59 15.91 -1.67
N ILE A 299 -3.81 15.32 -2.85
CA ILE A 299 -2.79 15.29 -3.92
C ILE A 299 -2.48 16.70 -4.42
N GLN A 300 -3.48 17.56 -4.61
CA GLN A 300 -3.24 18.95 -5.01
C GLN A 300 -2.45 19.73 -3.95
N ARG A 301 -2.77 19.57 -2.66
CA ARG A 301 -2.01 20.17 -1.56
C ARG A 301 -0.60 19.59 -1.49
N PHE A 302 -0.44 18.29 -1.65
CA PHE A 302 0.85 17.62 -1.69
C PHE A 302 1.79 18.21 -2.74
N ILE A 303 1.34 18.35 -3.99
CA ILE A 303 2.15 18.93 -5.07
C ILE A 303 2.53 20.38 -4.73
N LYS A 304 1.60 21.19 -4.23
CA LYS A 304 1.87 22.58 -3.80
C LYS A 304 2.87 22.64 -2.64
N SER A 305 2.76 21.74 -1.67
CA SER A 305 3.69 21.65 -0.54
C SER A 305 5.09 21.25 -1.00
N LEU A 306 5.23 20.30 -1.95
CA LEU A 306 6.53 19.96 -2.54
C LEU A 306 7.14 21.13 -3.31
N MET A 307 6.35 21.87 -4.08
CA MET A 307 6.82 23.08 -4.77
C MET A 307 7.40 24.07 -3.78
N SER A 308 6.73 24.29 -2.66
CA SER A 308 7.21 25.19 -1.58
C SER A 308 8.48 24.67 -0.92
N ILE A 309 8.50 23.39 -0.54
CA ILE A 309 9.64 22.76 0.16
C ILE A 309 10.91 22.81 -0.69
N TYR A 310 10.79 22.52 -1.99
CA TYR A 310 11.96 22.46 -2.88
C TYR A 310 12.23 23.76 -3.63
N GLY A 311 11.36 24.76 -3.50
CA GLY A 311 11.48 26.05 -4.20
C GLY A 311 11.38 25.87 -5.71
N VAL A 312 10.33 25.17 -6.18
CA VAL A 312 10.06 24.91 -7.59
C VAL A 312 8.86 25.73 -8.05
N ASP A 313 9.01 26.47 -9.14
CA ASP A 313 7.91 27.22 -9.76
C ASP A 313 6.94 26.24 -10.46
N LYS A 314 5.65 26.60 -10.50
CA LYS A 314 4.60 25.80 -11.14
C LYS A 314 4.93 25.38 -12.57
N LYS A 315 5.49 26.29 -13.38
CA LYS A 315 5.90 26.03 -14.77
C LYS A 315 7.01 24.96 -14.91
N ASN A 316 7.69 24.63 -13.82
CA ASN A 316 8.74 23.61 -13.75
C ASN A 316 8.25 22.29 -13.14
N VAL A 317 6.94 22.13 -12.97
CA VAL A 317 6.32 20.89 -12.49
C VAL A 317 5.82 20.09 -13.69
N VAL A 318 6.22 18.81 -13.73
CA VAL A 318 5.70 17.84 -14.70
C VAL A 318 5.09 16.68 -13.93
N ILE A 319 3.88 16.31 -14.30
CA ILE A 319 3.15 15.18 -13.72
C ILE A 319 3.10 14.05 -14.75
N CYS A 320 3.47 12.84 -14.34
CA CYS A 320 3.51 11.70 -15.25
C CYS A 320 2.85 10.46 -14.65
N GLY A 321 2.27 9.64 -15.51
CA GLY A 321 1.74 8.34 -15.14
C GLY A 321 1.44 7.46 -16.34
N ALA A 322 1.29 6.16 -16.09
CA ALA A 322 0.85 5.18 -17.08
C ALA A 322 -0.36 4.43 -16.56
N SER A 323 -1.26 3.98 -17.44
CA SER A 323 -2.45 3.21 -17.06
C SER A 323 -3.29 3.96 -16.02
N SER A 324 -3.60 3.33 -14.87
CA SER A 324 -4.28 3.98 -13.73
C SER A 324 -3.53 5.18 -13.16
N GLY A 325 -2.19 5.15 -13.14
CA GLY A 325 -1.38 6.31 -12.79
C GLY A 325 -1.49 7.43 -13.83
N GLY A 326 -1.71 7.06 -15.11
CA GLY A 326 -2.01 8.00 -16.18
C GLY A 326 -3.34 8.73 -15.96
N THR A 327 -4.34 8.05 -15.42
CA THR A 327 -5.63 8.66 -15.01
C THR A 327 -5.40 9.78 -14.01
N GLY A 328 -4.68 9.49 -12.92
CA GLY A 328 -4.32 10.47 -11.90
C GLY A 328 -3.48 11.62 -12.48
N ALA A 329 -2.50 11.31 -13.33
CA ALA A 329 -1.66 12.34 -13.96
C ALA A 329 -2.49 13.31 -14.82
N VAL A 330 -3.37 12.80 -15.68
CA VAL A 330 -4.26 13.66 -16.51
C VAL A 330 -5.18 14.49 -15.64
N TYR A 331 -5.87 13.86 -14.67
CA TYR A 331 -6.80 14.58 -13.80
C TYR A 331 -6.09 15.71 -13.03
N HIS A 332 -5.03 15.37 -12.31
CA HIS A 332 -4.33 16.34 -11.46
C HIS A 332 -3.54 17.38 -12.24
N GLY A 333 -3.07 17.02 -13.43
CA GLY A 333 -2.43 17.96 -14.34
C GLY A 333 -3.40 19.02 -14.84
N LEU A 334 -4.58 18.60 -15.29
CA LEU A 334 -5.63 19.50 -15.78
C LEU A 334 -6.16 20.40 -14.65
N ILE A 335 -6.57 19.83 -13.51
CA ILE A 335 -7.09 20.62 -12.37
C ILE A 335 -6.03 21.56 -11.79
N GLY A 336 -4.81 21.11 -11.66
CA GLY A 336 -3.71 21.92 -11.11
C GLY A 336 -3.06 22.85 -12.12
N GLY A 337 -3.32 22.66 -13.41
CA GLY A 337 -2.66 23.40 -14.51
C GLY A 337 -1.16 23.13 -14.56
N TYR A 338 -0.75 21.87 -14.36
CA TYR A 338 0.64 21.42 -14.47
C TYR A 338 0.87 20.80 -15.85
N LYS A 339 2.12 20.78 -16.30
CA LYS A 339 2.49 20.01 -17.49
C LYS A 339 2.29 18.53 -17.23
N THR A 340 1.71 17.82 -18.19
CA THR A 340 1.28 16.44 -18.00
C THR A 340 1.82 15.54 -19.10
N PHE A 341 2.22 14.34 -18.71
CA PHE A 341 2.51 13.26 -19.64
C PHE A 341 1.85 11.96 -19.15
N ALA A 342 0.96 11.42 -19.96
CA ALA A 342 0.26 10.18 -19.63
C ALA A 342 0.42 9.14 -20.74
N ILE A 343 0.66 7.88 -20.34
CA ILE A 343 0.78 6.74 -21.24
C ILE A 343 -0.45 5.88 -21.08
N ASP A 344 -1.25 5.83 -22.15
CA ASP A 344 -2.44 5.00 -22.28
C ASP A 344 -3.31 5.02 -21.00
N PRO A 345 -3.76 6.22 -20.57
CA PRO A 345 -4.49 6.40 -19.31
C PRO A 345 -5.85 5.68 -19.38
N PHE A 346 -6.26 5.16 -18.22
CA PHE A 346 -7.58 4.59 -18.07
C PHE A 346 -8.60 5.68 -17.75
N LEU A 347 -9.42 6.07 -18.73
CA LEU A 347 -10.38 7.16 -18.60
C LEU A 347 -11.85 6.70 -18.59
N GLY A 348 -12.09 5.43 -18.86
CA GLY A 348 -13.41 4.84 -18.95
C GLY A 348 -13.83 4.01 -17.75
N ASN A 349 -15.09 3.59 -17.73
CA ASN A 349 -15.66 2.83 -16.62
C ASN A 349 -15.71 1.34 -16.87
N HIS A 350 -15.43 0.87 -18.09
CA HIS A 350 -16.34 -0.24 -18.44
C HIS A 350 -15.72 -1.47 -19.01
N LYS A 351 -14.44 -1.57 -19.25
CA LYS A 351 -14.00 -2.78 -19.96
C LYS A 351 -12.66 -3.36 -19.57
N TYR A 352 -11.99 -2.77 -18.60
CA TYR A 352 -10.76 -3.39 -18.12
C TYR A 352 -11.06 -4.82 -17.65
N TYR A 353 -10.33 -5.79 -18.17
CA TYR A 353 -10.63 -7.22 -18.02
C TYR A 353 -11.99 -7.67 -18.55
N GLY A 354 -12.57 -6.97 -19.53
CA GLY A 354 -13.87 -7.29 -20.08
C GLY A 354 -15.02 -7.12 -19.09
N GLY A 355 -14.89 -6.20 -18.12
CA GLY A 355 -15.85 -6.04 -17.02
C GLY A 355 -15.89 -7.21 -16.04
N LYS A 356 -14.88 -8.07 -16.07
CA LYS A 356 -14.85 -9.33 -15.30
C LYS A 356 -14.17 -9.21 -13.94
N ASP A 357 -13.47 -8.11 -13.66
CA ASP A 357 -12.87 -7.91 -12.36
C ASP A 357 -13.75 -7.03 -11.47
N PRO A 358 -14.55 -7.64 -10.58
CA PRO A 358 -15.48 -6.89 -9.74
C PRO A 358 -14.77 -6.00 -8.70
N LEU A 359 -13.50 -6.25 -8.39
CA LEU A 359 -12.75 -5.45 -7.41
C LEU A 359 -12.17 -4.17 -8.01
N TYR A 360 -12.20 -4.03 -9.32
CA TYR A 360 -11.62 -2.88 -9.99
C TYR A 360 -12.62 -1.72 -10.02
N LEU A 361 -12.20 -0.55 -9.56
CA LEU A 361 -12.99 0.71 -9.55
C LEU A 361 -14.24 0.72 -8.64
N HIS A 362 -14.46 -0.29 -7.84
CA HIS A 362 -15.69 -0.36 -7.04
C HIS A 362 -15.82 0.78 -6.02
N SER A 363 -14.72 1.21 -5.42
CA SER A 363 -14.73 2.25 -4.39
C SER A 363 -14.62 3.66 -4.94
N ILE A 364 -14.33 3.85 -6.22
CA ILE A 364 -14.30 5.19 -6.83
C ILE A 364 -15.66 5.86 -6.63
N ARG A 365 -15.66 7.08 -6.07
CA ARG A 365 -16.88 7.78 -5.67
C ARG A 365 -17.71 8.21 -6.88
N THR A 366 -17.07 8.81 -7.85
CA THR A 366 -17.68 9.21 -9.12
C THR A 366 -17.06 8.40 -10.23
N PRO A 367 -17.85 7.79 -11.12
CA PRO A 367 -17.30 7.07 -12.25
C PRO A 367 -16.27 7.90 -13.02
N ILE A 368 -15.14 7.28 -13.38
CA ILE A 368 -14.00 7.98 -13.99
C ILE A 368 -14.46 8.77 -15.23
N LEU A 369 -15.21 8.14 -16.12
CA LEU A 369 -15.73 8.79 -17.32
C LEU A 369 -16.56 10.05 -17.01
N GLU A 370 -17.43 9.99 -16.00
CA GLU A 370 -18.23 11.14 -15.57
C GLU A 370 -17.37 12.25 -14.97
N THR A 371 -16.31 11.89 -14.24
CA THR A 371 -15.35 12.85 -13.72
C THR A 371 -14.67 13.60 -14.86
N PHE A 372 -14.18 12.88 -15.87
CA PHE A 372 -13.52 13.51 -17.02
C PHE A 372 -14.47 14.31 -17.91
N LYS A 373 -15.73 13.92 -18.06
CA LYS A 373 -16.75 14.69 -18.79
C LYS A 373 -17.06 16.06 -18.16
N LYS A 374 -16.85 16.19 -16.86
CA LYS A 374 -17.06 17.46 -16.12
C LYS A 374 -15.82 18.36 -16.09
N LEU A 375 -14.65 17.84 -16.44
CA LEU A 375 -13.40 18.60 -16.38
C LEU A 375 -13.44 19.88 -17.27
N PRO A 376 -13.97 19.87 -18.51
CA PRO A 376 -14.02 21.07 -19.33
C PRO A 376 -14.73 22.26 -18.67
N ASP A 377 -15.66 22.00 -17.76
CA ASP A 377 -16.41 23.04 -17.06
C ASP A 377 -15.63 23.76 -15.95
N VAL A 378 -14.53 23.16 -15.49
CA VAL A 378 -13.82 23.59 -14.27
C VAL A 378 -12.33 23.91 -14.47
N ILE A 379 -11.78 23.64 -15.64
CA ILE A 379 -10.36 23.88 -15.95
C ILE A 379 -10.13 25.11 -16.82
N ASP A 380 -8.89 25.58 -16.84
CA ASP A 380 -8.44 26.59 -17.80
C ASP A 380 -8.24 25.94 -19.19
N HIS A 381 -9.01 26.41 -20.20
CA HIS A 381 -8.91 25.88 -21.56
C HIS A 381 -7.62 26.30 -22.31
N ASN A 382 -6.81 27.19 -21.73
CA ASN A 382 -5.53 27.61 -22.28
C ASN A 382 -4.35 26.80 -21.75
N LEU A 383 -4.62 25.63 -21.16
CA LEU A 383 -3.56 24.77 -20.65
C LEU A 383 -2.71 24.20 -21.80
N GLU A 384 -1.44 24.41 -21.72
CA GLU A 384 -0.45 23.87 -22.66
C GLU A 384 0.26 22.64 -22.09
N ASN A 385 0.90 21.88 -22.97
CA ASN A 385 1.74 20.74 -22.56
C ASN A 385 0.98 19.65 -21.77
N GLN A 386 -0.21 19.32 -22.23
CA GLN A 386 -1.00 18.17 -21.77
C GLN A 386 -0.85 17.04 -22.80
N VAL A 387 0.13 16.15 -22.60
CA VAL A 387 0.51 15.13 -23.61
C VAL A 387 0.03 13.74 -23.20
N VAL A 388 -0.69 13.08 -24.08
CA VAL A 388 -1.15 11.70 -23.91
C VAL A 388 -0.66 10.84 -25.07
N ILE A 389 -0.03 9.71 -24.76
CA ILE A 389 0.28 8.66 -25.74
C ILE A 389 -0.80 7.59 -25.67
N SER A 390 -1.32 7.14 -26.79
CA SER A 390 -2.17 5.97 -26.92
C SER A 390 -2.05 5.36 -28.31
N SER A 391 -2.78 4.27 -28.58
CA SER A 391 -2.82 3.62 -29.89
C SER A 391 -4.22 3.14 -30.23
N ALA A 392 -4.65 3.40 -31.45
CA ALA A 392 -5.92 2.89 -31.97
C ALA A 392 -6.02 1.36 -31.97
N LYS A 393 -4.88 0.65 -31.91
CA LYS A 393 -4.84 -0.81 -31.76
C LYS A 393 -5.28 -1.28 -30.38
N VAL A 394 -5.20 -0.41 -29.36
CA VAL A 394 -5.64 -0.71 -27.99
C VAL A 394 -7.09 -0.26 -27.83
N SER A 395 -8.01 -1.03 -28.37
CA SER A 395 -9.43 -0.70 -28.46
C SER A 395 -10.13 -0.54 -27.08
N GLU A 396 -9.48 -0.95 -25.99
CA GLU A 396 -10.06 -0.89 -24.64
C GLU A 396 -10.05 0.54 -24.07
N PHE A 397 -9.02 1.36 -24.37
CA PHE A 397 -8.83 2.69 -23.79
C PHE A 397 -8.89 3.82 -24.81
N TYR A 398 -8.47 3.57 -26.01
CA TYR A 398 -8.33 4.58 -27.05
C TYR A 398 -9.63 5.40 -27.33
N PRO A 399 -10.84 4.80 -27.36
CA PRO A 399 -12.08 5.57 -27.58
C PRO A 399 -12.30 6.65 -26.52
N ASP A 400 -12.06 6.34 -25.23
CA ASP A 400 -12.25 7.29 -24.13
C ASP A 400 -11.20 8.43 -24.18
N ILE A 401 -9.96 8.08 -24.58
CA ILE A 401 -8.87 9.05 -24.76
C ILE A 401 -9.19 10.00 -25.92
N LYS A 402 -9.76 9.47 -27.00
CA LYS A 402 -10.20 10.28 -28.14
C LYS A 402 -11.35 11.23 -27.75
N GLU A 403 -12.32 10.75 -26.96
CA GLU A 403 -13.39 11.58 -26.42
C GLU A 403 -12.82 12.72 -25.54
N LEU A 404 -11.79 12.45 -24.72
CA LEU A 404 -11.09 13.48 -23.96
C LEU A 404 -10.45 14.53 -24.89
N LYS A 405 -9.75 14.10 -25.94
CA LYS A 405 -9.15 15.03 -26.93
C LYS A 405 -10.18 15.91 -27.62
N GLU A 406 -11.34 15.33 -27.96
CA GLU A 406 -12.46 16.09 -28.57
C GLU A 406 -13.03 17.11 -27.60
N ALA A 407 -13.18 16.76 -26.32
CA ALA A 407 -13.65 17.66 -25.28
C ALA A 407 -12.64 18.74 -24.90
N LEU A 408 -11.33 18.43 -24.98
CA LEU A 408 -10.22 19.29 -24.60
C LEU A 408 -9.18 19.34 -25.74
N PRO A 409 -9.40 20.19 -26.76
CA PRO A 409 -8.50 20.27 -27.93
C PRO A 409 -7.05 20.63 -27.61
N THR A 410 -6.77 21.23 -26.45
CA THR A 410 -5.42 21.56 -25.99
C THR A 410 -4.63 20.31 -25.51
N VAL A 411 -5.28 19.17 -25.28
CA VAL A 411 -4.60 17.91 -25.03
C VAL A 411 -3.94 17.42 -26.32
N VAL A 412 -2.65 17.24 -26.31
CA VAL A 412 -1.86 16.68 -27.43
C VAL A 412 -1.99 15.16 -27.37
N LEU A 413 -2.64 14.56 -28.35
CA LEU A 413 -2.75 13.10 -28.46
C LEU A 413 -1.70 12.58 -29.44
N CYS A 414 -0.70 11.87 -28.91
CA CYS A 414 0.28 11.13 -29.69
C CYS A 414 -0.26 9.76 -30.01
N GLU A 415 -0.78 9.58 -31.22
CA GLU A 415 -1.20 8.26 -31.71
C GLU A 415 0.02 7.43 -32.10
N PHE A 416 0.27 6.40 -31.31
CA PHE A 416 1.46 5.56 -31.49
C PHE A 416 1.11 4.28 -32.24
N ASP A 417 1.41 4.26 -33.55
CA ASP A 417 1.14 3.11 -34.43
C ASP A 417 2.34 2.18 -34.59
N PHE A 418 2.87 1.70 -33.48
CA PHE A 418 3.99 0.76 -33.49
C PHE A 418 3.49 -0.68 -33.57
N GLU A 419 4.06 -1.51 -34.46
CA GLU A 419 3.61 -2.89 -34.67
C GLU A 419 3.60 -3.76 -33.41
N LYS A 420 4.52 -3.50 -32.48
CA LYS A 420 4.63 -4.23 -31.21
C LYS A 420 3.59 -3.85 -30.17
N ILE A 421 2.81 -2.78 -30.38
CA ILE A 421 1.75 -2.38 -29.48
C ILE A 421 0.42 -2.87 -30.02
N GLN A 422 -0.07 -3.97 -29.44
CA GLN A 422 -1.34 -4.59 -29.78
C GLN A 422 -2.32 -4.56 -28.58
N LYS A 423 -1.81 -4.36 -27.39
CA LYS A 423 -2.56 -4.34 -26.11
C LYS A 423 -1.93 -3.35 -25.15
N HIS A 424 -2.71 -2.94 -24.17
CA HIS A 424 -2.32 -1.99 -23.13
C HIS A 424 -0.95 -2.28 -22.48
N ILE A 425 -0.69 -3.54 -22.12
CA ILE A 425 0.57 -3.90 -21.44
C ILE A 425 1.82 -3.71 -22.32
N ASP A 426 1.65 -3.66 -23.64
CA ASP A 426 2.79 -3.54 -24.57
C ASP A 426 3.41 -2.13 -24.56
N PHE A 427 2.73 -1.12 -24.01
CA PHE A 427 3.27 0.23 -23.89
C PHE A 427 4.51 0.30 -23.00
N SER A 428 4.52 -0.41 -21.85
CA SER A 428 5.56 -0.22 -20.84
C SER A 428 7.00 -0.41 -21.32
N GLY A 429 7.22 -1.35 -22.23
CA GLY A 429 8.57 -1.61 -22.79
C GLY A 429 8.88 -0.85 -24.09
N ASN A 430 7.85 -0.53 -24.87
CA ASN A 430 8.01 0.00 -26.22
C ASN A 430 8.00 1.53 -26.28
N THR A 431 7.62 2.24 -25.21
CA THR A 431 7.54 3.71 -25.19
C THR A 431 8.63 4.39 -24.36
N VAL A 432 9.58 3.65 -23.78
CA VAL A 432 10.58 4.20 -22.85
C VAL A 432 11.38 5.37 -23.45
N PHE A 433 11.89 5.20 -24.67
CA PHE A 433 12.66 6.27 -25.33
C PHE A 433 11.80 7.51 -25.58
N LEU A 434 10.62 7.33 -26.15
CA LEU A 434 9.68 8.41 -26.42
C LEU A 434 9.26 9.13 -25.12
N SER A 435 8.96 8.36 -24.07
CA SER A 435 8.61 8.89 -22.76
C SER A 435 9.71 9.78 -22.20
N ASN A 436 10.96 9.32 -22.25
CA ASN A 436 12.09 10.11 -21.79
C ASN A 436 12.26 11.42 -22.59
N THR A 437 12.06 11.36 -23.91
CA THR A 437 12.13 12.55 -24.79
C THR A 437 11.04 13.55 -24.43
N ILE A 438 9.79 13.11 -24.32
CA ILE A 438 8.65 13.98 -23.97
C ILE A 438 8.85 14.60 -22.59
N ILE A 439 9.20 13.79 -21.58
CA ILE A 439 9.41 14.31 -20.22
C ILE A 439 10.53 15.37 -20.19
N ASN A 440 11.65 15.15 -20.90
CA ASN A 440 12.72 16.14 -20.98
C ASN A 440 12.27 17.44 -21.68
N ASN A 441 11.51 17.34 -22.78
CA ASN A 441 10.97 18.51 -23.44
C ASN A 441 10.07 19.32 -22.49
N LEU A 442 9.17 18.66 -21.75
CA LEU A 442 8.33 19.30 -20.75
C LEU A 442 9.14 19.97 -19.62
N LEU A 443 10.21 19.30 -19.13
CA LEU A 443 11.10 19.85 -18.09
C LEU A 443 11.92 21.05 -18.60
N LEU A 444 12.21 21.09 -19.90
CA LEU A 444 12.91 22.19 -20.57
C LEU A 444 11.98 23.34 -20.98
N ASP A 445 10.67 23.20 -20.76
CA ASP A 445 9.63 24.15 -21.19
C ASP A 445 9.50 24.26 -22.72
N ILE A 446 9.79 23.16 -23.40
CA ILE A 446 9.58 23.05 -24.83
C ILE A 446 8.11 22.69 -25.06
N HIS A 447 7.44 23.52 -25.83
CA HIS A 447 6.05 23.29 -26.21
C HIS A 447 5.95 22.12 -27.19
N ILE A 448 5.00 21.21 -26.92
CA ILE A 448 4.74 20.04 -27.77
C ILE A 448 3.36 20.20 -28.39
N THR A 449 3.29 20.05 -29.71
CA THR A 449 2.06 20.13 -30.49
C THR A 449 1.76 18.81 -31.20
N ASP A 450 0.53 18.64 -31.68
CA ASP A 450 0.15 17.45 -32.45
C ASP A 450 1.02 17.27 -33.72
N SER A 451 1.58 18.36 -34.29
CA SER A 451 2.45 18.32 -35.47
C SER A 451 3.88 17.89 -35.17
N ASP A 452 4.32 17.96 -33.91
CA ASP A 452 5.70 17.61 -33.52
C ASP A 452 5.91 16.09 -33.35
N ILE A 453 4.83 15.34 -33.35
CA ILE A 453 4.83 13.91 -33.07
C ILE A 453 4.22 13.15 -34.26
N ASN A 454 5.02 12.99 -35.30
CA ASN A 454 4.80 12.02 -36.38
C ASN A 454 5.55 10.73 -36.05
N LEU A 455 4.88 9.76 -35.47
CA LEU A 455 5.44 8.47 -35.06
C LEU A 455 4.89 7.33 -35.92
#